data_64dee311ddfeefaf9790f064c512efcd
#
_entry.id   64dee311ddfeefaf9790f064c512efcd
#
_cell.length_a   1.000
_cell.length_b   1.000
_cell.length_c   1.000
_cell.angle_alpha   90.00
_cell.angle_beta   90.00
_cell.angle_gamma   90.00
#
_symmetry.space_group_name_H-M   'P 1'
#
loop_
_entity.id
_entity.type
_entity.pdbx_description
1 polymer ?
#
loop_
_entity_poly.entity_id
_entity_poly.type
_entity_poly.pdbx_seq_one_letter_code
_entity_poly.pdbx_strand_id
1 'polypeptide(L)'
;MSVVSNPGGRSAEYATLYRQQLPRLDLVLWLIKADDRALAVDEHFYREVIGEAYRHKVLFVISQSDKVEPTSGGEKLSTEQKQNISRKICLLHELFQPVNPICVVSVRLQWGLRVMAERMIRCLPREASSPVAVQLSAPLRTDAVNKKARDDFGETVGSVLDTVSSIPLIPAPVRTIILAVRDTVVSVARAVWSFFF
;
A
#
# COMPACT_ATOMS: atom_id res chain seq x y z
N MET A 1 8.33 8.21 4.12
CA MET A 1 7.20 7.52 4.75
C MET A 1 6.98 8.17 6.12
N SER A 2 5.93 8.97 6.25
CA SER A 2 5.63 9.66 7.51
C SER A 2 4.63 8.82 8.30
N VAL A 3 5.01 8.38 9.49
CA VAL A 3 4.12 7.72 10.46
C VAL A 3 3.54 8.83 11.35
N VAL A 4 2.23 9.02 11.29
CA VAL A 4 1.54 9.97 12.16
C VAL A 4 0.69 9.16 13.14
N SER A 5 1.05 9.21 14.42
CA SER A 5 0.23 8.71 15.52
C SER A 5 -0.70 9.82 15.98
N ASN A 6 -1.97 9.50 16.20
CA ASN A 6 -2.98 10.46 16.64
C ASN A 6 -2.95 10.59 18.19
N PRO A 7 -2.41 11.68 18.76
CA PRO A 7 -2.56 11.99 20.17
C PRO A 7 -3.83 12.83 20.37
N GLY A 8 -4.78 12.32 21.14
CA GLY A 8 -6.03 13.01 21.45
C GLY A 8 -5.79 14.42 21.95
N GLY A 9 -6.50 15.41 21.37
CA GLY A 9 -6.55 16.78 21.84
C GLY A 9 -6.40 17.89 20.79
N ARG A 10 -5.94 17.57 19.55
CA ARG A 10 -5.77 18.56 18.47
C ARG A 10 -6.40 18.09 17.16
N SER A 11 -7.59 17.51 17.21
CA SER A 11 -8.22 16.85 16.05
C SER A 11 -8.41 17.77 14.83
N ALA A 12 -8.74 19.04 15.03
CA ALA A 12 -8.96 19.99 13.93
C ALA A 12 -7.66 20.38 13.20
N GLU A 13 -6.56 20.60 13.94
CA GLU A 13 -5.25 20.90 13.35
C GLU A 13 -4.72 19.70 12.54
N TYR A 14 -4.85 18.50 13.10
CA TYR A 14 -4.48 17.28 12.40
C TYR A 14 -5.34 17.02 11.15
N ALA A 15 -6.65 17.22 11.25
CA ALA A 15 -7.54 17.07 10.10
C ALA A 15 -7.14 18.00 8.94
N THR A 16 -6.76 19.23 9.25
CA THR A 16 -6.28 20.19 8.25
C THR A 16 -4.96 19.75 7.63
N LEU A 17 -3.99 19.31 8.45
CA LEU A 17 -2.71 18.78 7.97
C LEU A 17 -2.91 17.57 7.06
N TYR A 18 -3.75 16.60 7.45
CA TYR A 18 -4.03 15.43 6.65
C TYR A 18 -4.67 15.80 5.32
N ARG A 19 -5.68 16.69 5.30
CA ARG A 19 -6.31 17.14 4.05
C ARG A 19 -5.31 17.77 3.09
N GLN A 20 -4.30 18.47 3.58
CA GLN A 20 -3.23 19.04 2.76
C GLN A 20 -2.27 17.99 2.21
N GLN A 21 -2.01 16.92 2.95
CA GLN A 21 -1.06 15.87 2.58
C GLN A 21 -1.68 14.77 1.71
N LEU A 22 -2.94 14.41 1.91
CA LEU A 22 -3.62 13.32 1.20
C LEU A 22 -3.47 13.35 -0.32
N PRO A 23 -3.56 14.50 -1.02
CA PRO A 23 -3.34 14.55 -2.46
C PRO A 23 -1.95 14.07 -2.89
N ARG A 24 -0.95 14.27 -2.03
CA ARG A 24 0.48 13.96 -2.30
C ARG A 24 0.89 12.57 -1.87
N LEU A 25 0.07 11.87 -1.08
CA LEU A 25 0.36 10.52 -0.62
C LEU A 25 -0.07 9.51 -1.67
N ASP A 26 0.75 8.50 -1.90
CA ASP A 26 0.45 7.36 -2.76
C ASP A 26 -0.29 6.27 -2.00
N LEU A 27 -0.01 6.12 -0.70
CA LEU A 27 -0.62 5.11 0.16
C LEU A 27 -0.71 5.62 1.60
N VAL A 28 -1.83 5.31 2.26
CA VAL A 28 -2.06 5.51 3.69
C VAL A 28 -2.18 4.15 4.36
N LEU A 29 -1.26 3.82 5.26
CA LEU A 29 -1.40 2.65 6.13
C LEU A 29 -2.18 3.04 7.37
N TRP A 30 -3.41 2.53 7.50
CA TRP A 30 -4.26 2.76 8.67
C TRP A 30 -4.10 1.63 9.66
N LEU A 31 -3.31 1.87 10.71
CA LEU A 31 -3.01 0.84 11.70
C LEU A 31 -4.03 0.87 12.83
N ILE A 32 -4.72 -0.26 13.03
CA ILE A 32 -5.64 -0.50 14.14
C ILE A 32 -5.05 -1.66 14.96
N LYS A 33 -4.96 -1.48 16.28
CA LYS A 33 -4.56 -2.60 17.14
C LYS A 33 -5.66 -3.67 17.19
N ALA A 34 -5.25 -4.91 17.22
CA ALA A 34 -6.20 -6.02 17.21
C ALA A 34 -7.13 -6.04 18.44
N ASP A 35 -6.64 -5.57 19.59
CA ASP A 35 -7.35 -5.46 20.85
C ASP A 35 -8.11 -4.12 21.04
N ASP A 36 -7.93 -3.16 20.13
CA ASP A 36 -8.62 -1.87 20.22
C ASP A 36 -10.12 -2.01 19.96
N ARG A 37 -10.93 -1.42 20.85
CA ARG A 37 -12.39 -1.42 20.79
C ARG A 37 -13.00 -0.03 20.54
N ALA A 38 -12.20 1.03 20.71
CA ALA A 38 -12.65 2.42 20.64
C ALA A 38 -12.48 2.99 19.23
N LEU A 39 -13.25 2.51 18.26
CA LEU A 39 -13.10 2.85 16.83
C LEU A 39 -13.90 4.09 16.39
N ALA A 40 -14.73 4.67 17.25
CA ALA A 40 -15.61 5.78 16.87
C ALA A 40 -14.83 7.03 16.38
N VAL A 41 -13.69 7.32 17.00
CA VAL A 41 -12.82 8.45 16.59
C VAL A 41 -12.20 8.18 15.24
N ASP A 42 -11.71 6.94 15.03
CA ASP A 42 -11.13 6.51 13.76
C ASP A 42 -12.17 6.53 12.63
N GLU A 43 -13.39 6.05 12.90
CA GLU A 43 -14.50 6.07 11.95
C GLU A 43 -14.86 7.49 11.53
N HIS A 44 -15.04 8.39 12.51
CA HIS A 44 -15.33 9.80 12.24
C HIS A 44 -14.23 10.44 11.40
N PHE A 45 -12.97 10.28 11.79
CA PHE A 45 -11.83 10.83 11.07
C PHE A 45 -11.72 10.27 9.64
N TYR A 46 -11.94 8.97 9.47
CA TYR A 46 -11.92 8.33 8.16
C TYR A 46 -12.99 8.89 7.23
N ARG A 47 -14.22 9.09 7.75
CA ARG A 47 -15.33 9.65 6.96
C ARG A 47 -15.11 11.10 6.59
N GLU A 48 -14.66 11.92 7.56
CA GLU A 48 -14.56 13.39 7.41
C GLU A 48 -13.28 13.84 6.72
N VAL A 49 -12.17 13.13 6.92
CA VAL A 49 -10.86 13.57 6.43
C VAL A 49 -10.44 12.79 5.18
N ILE A 50 -10.54 11.46 5.20
CA ILE A 50 -10.22 10.64 4.03
C ILE A 50 -11.32 10.79 2.98
N GLY A 51 -12.58 10.65 3.39
CA GLY A 51 -13.72 10.73 2.50
C GLY A 51 -13.65 9.74 1.34
N GLU A 52 -14.59 9.80 0.41
CA GLU A 52 -14.64 8.87 -0.72
C GLU A 52 -13.48 9.06 -1.70
N ALA A 53 -12.99 10.30 -1.85
CA ALA A 53 -11.95 10.62 -2.82
C ALA A 53 -10.62 9.89 -2.58
N TYR A 54 -10.28 9.56 -1.32
CA TYR A 54 -9.00 8.97 -0.97
C TYR A 54 -9.08 7.56 -0.39
N ARG A 55 -10.28 6.95 -0.29
CA ARG A 55 -10.47 5.57 0.21
C ARG A 55 -9.60 4.55 -0.52
N HIS A 56 -9.40 4.72 -1.82
CA HIS A 56 -8.57 3.83 -2.64
C HIS A 56 -7.10 3.84 -2.25
N LYS A 57 -6.63 4.91 -1.58
CA LYS A 57 -5.25 5.02 -1.07
C LYS A 57 -5.07 4.39 0.31
N VAL A 58 -6.15 4.01 1.00
CA VAL A 58 -6.07 3.49 2.37
C VAL A 58 -5.96 1.98 2.37
N LEU A 59 -4.94 1.47 3.06
CA LEU A 59 -4.78 0.06 3.38
C LEU A 59 -4.91 -0.12 4.90
N PHE A 60 -5.98 -0.76 5.36
CA PHE A 60 -6.17 -1.08 6.76
C PHE A 60 -5.28 -2.23 7.20
N VAL A 61 -4.63 -2.07 8.34
CA VAL A 61 -3.73 -3.07 8.92
C VAL A 61 -4.12 -3.30 10.38
N ILE A 62 -4.64 -4.49 10.69
CA ILE A 62 -4.82 -4.95 12.07
C ILE A 62 -3.45 -5.38 12.57
N SER A 63 -2.87 -4.59 13.47
CA SER A 63 -1.55 -4.83 14.07
C SER A 63 -1.65 -5.58 15.39
N GLN A 64 -0.53 -6.14 15.87
CA GLN A 64 -0.46 -6.84 17.15
C GLN A 64 -1.49 -7.96 17.28
N SER A 65 -1.73 -8.71 16.22
CA SER A 65 -2.73 -9.78 16.18
C SER A 65 -2.48 -10.90 17.21
N ASP A 66 -1.24 -11.02 17.71
CA ASP A 66 -0.87 -11.91 18.81
C ASP A 66 -1.44 -11.50 20.19
N LYS A 67 -1.92 -10.25 20.33
CA LYS A 67 -2.53 -9.75 21.56
C LYS A 67 -4.05 -9.92 21.61
N VAL A 68 -4.66 -10.49 20.58
CA VAL A 68 -6.10 -10.81 20.61
C VAL A 68 -6.36 -11.90 21.65
N GLU A 69 -7.35 -11.69 22.51
CA GLU A 69 -7.77 -12.70 23.49
C GLU A 69 -8.37 -13.96 22.80
N PRO A 70 -8.15 -15.15 23.41
CA PRO A 70 -7.31 -15.39 24.55
C PRO A 70 -5.82 -15.32 24.19
N THR A 71 -5.06 -14.50 24.91
CA THR A 71 -3.63 -14.37 24.66
C THR A 71 -2.93 -15.69 25.00
N SER A 72 -2.40 -16.35 24.00
CA SER A 72 -1.50 -17.47 24.17
C SER A 72 -0.07 -16.99 24.00
N GLY A 73 0.82 -17.30 24.94
CA GLY A 73 2.27 -17.04 24.81
C GLY A 73 2.96 -17.84 23.70
N GLY A 74 2.17 -18.53 22.86
CA GLY A 74 2.66 -19.41 21.81
C GLY A 74 3.32 -18.69 20.62
N GLU A 75 4.03 -19.47 19.81
CA GLU A 75 4.69 -19.01 18.58
C GLU A 75 3.72 -18.83 17.41
N LYS A 76 2.47 -19.25 17.54
CA LYS A 76 1.44 -19.18 16.49
C LYS A 76 0.10 -18.73 17.08
N LEU A 77 -0.71 -18.06 16.25
CA LEU A 77 -2.08 -17.71 16.60
C LEU A 77 -2.93 -18.96 16.81
N SER A 78 -3.65 -19.03 17.94
CA SER A 78 -4.63 -20.10 18.21
C SER A 78 -5.83 -20.01 17.25
N THR A 79 -6.63 -21.08 17.20
CA THR A 79 -7.87 -21.10 16.40
C THR A 79 -8.84 -20.04 16.88
N GLU A 80 -8.97 -19.85 18.19
CA GLU A 80 -9.86 -18.87 18.78
C GLU A 80 -9.39 -17.43 18.50
N GLN A 81 -8.10 -17.15 18.59
CA GLN A 81 -7.54 -15.87 18.16
C GLN A 81 -7.86 -15.56 16.68
N LYS A 82 -7.71 -16.55 15.80
CA LYS A 82 -8.06 -16.39 14.38
C LYS A 82 -9.54 -16.08 14.17
N GLN A 83 -10.43 -16.72 14.94
CA GLN A 83 -11.86 -16.43 14.91
C GLN A 83 -12.16 -15.00 15.38
N ASN A 84 -11.54 -14.55 16.46
CA ASN A 84 -11.71 -13.19 16.97
C ASN A 84 -11.15 -12.14 16.01
N ILE A 85 -10.03 -12.43 15.36
CA ILE A 85 -9.50 -11.60 14.26
C ILE A 85 -10.50 -11.52 13.10
N SER A 86 -11.11 -12.65 12.71
CA SER A 86 -12.14 -12.65 11.64
C SER A 86 -13.35 -11.79 12.02
N ARG A 87 -13.81 -11.85 13.27
CA ARG A 87 -14.87 -10.96 13.77
C ARG A 87 -14.46 -9.48 13.70
N LYS A 88 -13.19 -9.18 14.06
CA LYS A 88 -12.66 -7.82 13.95
C LYS A 88 -12.62 -7.33 12.51
N ILE A 89 -12.23 -8.19 11.56
CA ILE A 89 -12.27 -7.86 10.12
C ILE A 89 -13.69 -7.53 9.68
N CYS A 90 -14.69 -8.34 10.05
CA CYS A 90 -16.10 -8.07 9.73
C CYS A 90 -16.54 -6.71 10.29
N LEU A 91 -16.24 -6.43 11.56
CA LEU A 91 -16.53 -5.14 12.18
C LEU A 91 -15.91 -3.96 11.42
N LEU A 92 -14.64 -4.08 11.01
CA LEU A 92 -13.97 -3.03 10.25
C LEU A 92 -14.59 -2.85 8.85
N HIS A 93 -15.05 -3.93 8.22
CA HIS A 93 -15.79 -3.84 6.96
C HIS A 93 -17.13 -3.09 7.13
N GLU A 94 -17.84 -3.35 8.20
CA GLU A 94 -19.11 -2.65 8.51
C GLU A 94 -18.90 -1.16 8.76
N LEU A 95 -17.88 -0.80 9.56
CA LEU A 95 -17.63 0.58 9.97
C LEU A 95 -16.99 1.42 8.86
N PHE A 96 -15.96 0.91 8.20
CA PHE A 96 -15.11 1.69 7.29
C PHE A 96 -15.36 1.42 5.81
N GLN A 97 -16.01 0.31 5.47
CA GLN A 97 -16.25 -0.09 4.07
C GLN A 97 -14.98 0.06 3.20
N PRO A 98 -13.87 -0.59 3.58
CA PRO A 98 -12.59 -0.41 2.92
C PRO A 98 -12.62 -0.88 1.47
N VAL A 99 -12.00 -0.12 0.58
CA VAL A 99 -11.84 -0.49 -0.84
C VAL A 99 -10.78 -1.58 -0.99
N ASN A 100 -9.69 -1.46 -0.22
CA ASN A 100 -8.60 -2.44 -0.25
C ASN A 100 -8.80 -3.53 0.81
N PRO A 101 -8.34 -4.77 0.57
CA PRO A 101 -8.43 -5.85 1.55
C PRO A 101 -7.70 -5.51 2.86
N ILE A 102 -8.31 -5.78 4.00
CA ILE A 102 -7.70 -5.56 5.32
C ILE A 102 -6.54 -6.53 5.53
N CYS A 103 -5.38 -6.02 5.94
CA CYS A 103 -4.23 -6.82 6.36
C CYS A 103 -4.29 -7.12 7.85
N VAL A 104 -3.75 -8.27 8.24
CA VAL A 104 -3.60 -8.63 9.65
C VAL A 104 -2.16 -9.06 9.88
N VAL A 105 -1.50 -8.47 10.89
CA VAL A 105 -0.08 -8.72 11.12
C VAL A 105 0.26 -8.86 12.60
N SER A 106 1.28 -9.67 12.87
CA SER A 106 2.03 -9.67 14.12
C SER A 106 3.51 -9.62 13.80
N VAL A 107 4.16 -8.55 14.22
CA VAL A 107 5.63 -8.43 14.09
C VAL A 107 6.32 -9.45 15.00
N ARG A 108 5.81 -9.67 16.22
CA ARG A 108 6.35 -10.66 17.17
C ARG A 108 6.37 -12.07 16.58
N LEU A 109 5.29 -12.46 15.90
CA LEU A 109 5.16 -13.80 15.30
C LEU A 109 5.65 -13.86 13.84
N GLN A 110 6.14 -12.76 13.28
CA GLN A 110 6.48 -12.64 11.85
C GLN A 110 5.34 -13.06 10.93
N TRP A 111 4.09 -12.92 11.41
CA TRP A 111 2.89 -13.39 10.74
C TRP A 111 2.21 -12.29 9.93
N GLY A 112 1.79 -12.60 8.71
CA GLY A 112 1.05 -11.70 7.83
C GLY A 112 1.87 -10.60 7.14
N LEU A 113 3.16 -10.43 7.48
CA LEU A 113 4.00 -9.34 6.97
C LEU A 113 4.23 -9.42 5.45
N ARG A 114 4.45 -10.63 4.91
CA ARG A 114 4.62 -10.83 3.47
C ARG A 114 3.35 -10.45 2.70
N VAL A 115 2.18 -10.90 3.19
CA VAL A 115 0.88 -10.56 2.59
C VAL A 115 0.63 -9.05 2.64
N MET A 116 0.99 -8.40 3.75
CA MET A 116 0.90 -6.94 3.87
C MET A 116 1.81 -6.25 2.84
N ALA A 117 3.05 -6.68 2.68
CA ALA A 117 3.97 -6.12 1.69
C ALA A 117 3.43 -6.25 0.26
N GLU A 118 2.92 -7.43 -0.11
CA GLU A 118 2.30 -7.65 -1.42
C GLU A 118 1.09 -6.74 -1.66
N ARG A 119 0.23 -6.57 -0.64
CA ARG A 119 -0.94 -5.66 -0.73
C ARG A 119 -0.52 -4.20 -0.81
N MET A 120 0.49 -3.78 -0.04
CA MET A 120 1.06 -2.44 -0.15
C MET A 120 1.50 -2.13 -1.59
N ILE A 121 2.32 -3.00 -2.18
CA ILE A 121 2.82 -2.82 -3.54
C ILE A 121 1.68 -2.80 -4.57
N ARG A 122 0.61 -3.56 -4.36
CA ARG A 122 -0.57 -3.55 -5.24
C ARG A 122 -1.41 -2.27 -5.12
N CYS A 123 -1.45 -1.66 -3.94
CA CYS A 123 -2.19 -0.40 -3.72
C CYS A 123 -1.43 0.84 -4.22
N LEU A 124 -0.13 0.73 -4.44
CA LEU A 124 0.69 1.84 -4.92
C LEU A 124 0.47 2.09 -6.42
N PRO A 125 0.54 3.36 -6.88
CA PRO A 125 0.63 3.67 -8.29
C PRO A 125 1.93 3.11 -8.88
N ARG A 126 1.97 2.94 -10.20
CA ARG A 126 3.10 2.31 -10.92
C ARG A 126 4.44 2.96 -10.60
N GLU A 127 4.45 4.28 -10.55
CA GLU A 127 5.64 5.11 -10.33
C GLU A 127 6.23 4.91 -8.93
N ALA A 128 5.39 4.55 -7.94
CA ALA A 128 5.79 4.37 -6.54
C ALA A 128 6.09 2.92 -6.18
N SER A 129 5.56 1.94 -6.91
CA SER A 129 5.66 0.51 -6.55
C SER A 129 7.10 0.01 -6.54
N SER A 130 7.87 0.33 -7.59
CA SER A 130 9.26 -0.10 -7.73
C SER A 130 10.21 0.53 -6.69
N PRO A 131 10.21 1.86 -6.46
CA PRO A 131 11.01 2.47 -5.40
C PRO A 131 10.70 1.93 -4.00
N VAL A 132 9.42 1.64 -3.71
CA VAL A 132 9.02 1.07 -2.41
C VAL A 132 9.47 -0.38 -2.28
N ALA A 133 9.32 -1.20 -3.33
CA ALA A 133 9.73 -2.60 -3.31
C ALA A 133 11.22 -2.76 -3.00
N VAL A 134 12.08 -1.90 -3.56
CA VAL A 134 13.53 -1.90 -3.31
C VAL A 134 13.87 -1.60 -1.85
N GLN A 135 13.05 -0.81 -1.16
CA GLN A 135 13.23 -0.46 0.26
C GLN A 135 12.74 -1.55 1.22
N LEU A 136 11.99 -2.53 0.74
CA LEU A 136 11.56 -3.64 1.59
C LEU A 136 12.75 -4.53 1.97
N SER A 137 12.73 -5.05 3.19
CA SER A 137 13.70 -6.04 3.63
C SER A 137 13.58 -7.34 2.80
N ALA A 138 14.67 -8.05 2.60
CA ALA A 138 14.72 -9.25 1.76
C ALA A 138 13.60 -10.28 2.02
N PRO A 139 13.21 -10.60 3.29
CA PRO A 139 12.13 -11.54 3.56
C PRO A 139 10.74 -11.09 3.09
N LEU A 140 10.56 -9.78 2.83
CA LEU A 140 9.30 -9.18 2.38
C LEU A 140 9.26 -8.99 0.86
N ARG A 141 10.39 -9.10 0.17
CA ARG A 141 10.48 -9.07 -1.30
C ARG A 141 10.11 -10.44 -1.88
N THR A 142 8.82 -10.77 -1.85
CA THR A 142 8.31 -12.01 -2.45
C THR A 142 8.35 -11.93 -3.97
N ASP A 143 8.23 -13.08 -4.65
CA ASP A 143 8.15 -13.12 -6.12
C ASP A 143 7.01 -12.25 -6.66
N ALA A 144 5.88 -12.18 -5.93
CA ALA A 144 4.75 -11.33 -6.29
C ALA A 144 5.08 -9.83 -6.20
N VAL A 145 5.83 -9.42 -5.15
CA VAL A 145 6.34 -8.05 -4.98
C VAL A 145 7.31 -7.71 -6.11
N ASN A 146 8.30 -8.57 -6.33
CA ASN A 146 9.32 -8.35 -7.35
C ASN A 146 8.73 -8.30 -8.76
N LYS A 147 7.82 -9.22 -9.08
CA LYS A 147 7.14 -9.24 -10.38
C LYS A 147 6.36 -7.94 -10.62
N LYS A 148 5.52 -7.53 -9.66
CA LYS A 148 4.72 -6.31 -9.79
C LYS A 148 5.62 -5.06 -9.95
N ALA A 149 6.64 -4.92 -9.10
CA ALA A 149 7.55 -3.78 -9.14
C ALA A 149 8.33 -3.71 -10.46
N ARG A 150 8.81 -4.83 -10.96
CA ARG A 150 9.48 -4.94 -12.25
C ARG A 150 8.57 -4.56 -13.42
N ASP A 151 7.34 -5.10 -13.40
CA ASP A 151 6.39 -4.86 -14.48
C ASP A 151 5.96 -3.37 -14.49
N ASP A 152 5.69 -2.80 -13.33
CA ASP A 152 5.37 -1.38 -13.17
C ASP A 152 6.54 -0.48 -13.59
N PHE A 153 7.78 -0.85 -13.27
CA PHE A 153 8.96 -0.12 -13.70
C PHE A 153 9.05 -0.07 -15.24
N GLY A 154 8.86 -1.21 -15.88
CA GLY A 154 8.83 -1.27 -17.34
C GLY A 154 7.72 -0.39 -17.94
N GLU A 155 6.51 -0.46 -17.40
CA GLU A 155 5.38 0.35 -17.87
C GLU A 155 5.59 1.85 -17.62
N THR A 156 6.22 2.23 -16.51
CA THR A 156 6.59 3.63 -16.23
C THR A 156 7.56 4.15 -17.29
N VAL A 157 8.58 3.38 -17.64
CA VAL A 157 9.50 3.72 -18.72
C VAL A 157 8.75 3.84 -20.07
N GLY A 158 7.84 2.90 -20.35
CA GLY A 158 7.01 2.94 -21.55
C GLY A 158 6.15 4.21 -21.64
N SER A 159 5.50 4.60 -20.54
CA SER A 159 4.65 5.78 -20.50
C SER A 159 5.43 7.09 -20.70
N VAL A 160 6.69 7.14 -20.25
CA VAL A 160 7.58 8.27 -20.55
C VAL A 160 7.83 8.37 -22.05
N LEU A 161 8.11 7.25 -22.73
CA LEU A 161 8.29 7.24 -24.20
C LEU A 161 7.02 7.64 -24.94
N ASP A 162 5.85 7.16 -24.49
CA ASP A 162 4.55 7.54 -25.05
C ASP A 162 4.31 9.05 -24.89
N THR A 163 4.61 9.61 -23.72
CA THR A 163 4.52 11.05 -23.46
C THR A 163 5.44 11.84 -24.37
N VAL A 164 6.71 11.43 -24.47
CA VAL A 164 7.68 12.09 -25.37
C VAL A 164 7.19 12.04 -26.83
N SER A 165 6.72 10.87 -27.28
CA SER A 165 6.22 10.72 -28.65
C SER A 165 5.00 11.60 -28.98
N SER A 166 4.22 11.99 -27.96
CA SER A 166 3.03 12.82 -28.11
C SER A 166 3.33 14.33 -28.20
N ILE A 167 4.56 14.77 -27.95
CA ILE A 167 4.95 16.18 -28.00
C ILE A 167 4.82 16.70 -29.44
N PRO A 168 4.04 17.79 -29.71
CA PRO A 168 3.78 18.27 -31.05
C PRO A 168 5.02 18.72 -31.84
N LEU A 169 6.08 19.14 -31.13
CA LEU A 169 7.35 19.60 -31.73
C LEU A 169 8.23 18.46 -32.27
N ILE A 170 7.91 17.19 -31.94
CA ILE A 170 8.71 16.04 -32.42
C ILE A 170 8.28 15.71 -33.87
N PRO A 171 9.25 15.68 -34.80
CA PRO A 171 8.98 15.33 -36.20
C PRO A 171 8.39 13.91 -36.35
N ALA A 172 7.47 13.70 -37.26
CA ALA A 172 6.78 12.44 -37.48
C ALA A 172 7.74 11.23 -37.62
N PRO A 173 8.88 11.27 -38.35
CA PRO A 173 9.78 10.13 -38.46
C PRO A 173 10.42 9.79 -37.11
N VAL A 174 10.76 10.77 -36.27
CA VAL A 174 11.32 10.55 -34.93
C VAL A 174 10.28 9.91 -34.02
N ARG A 175 9.04 10.37 -34.08
CA ARG A 175 7.92 9.77 -33.33
C ARG A 175 7.73 8.30 -33.69
N THR A 176 7.78 7.94 -34.96
CA THR A 176 7.67 6.56 -35.44
C THR A 176 8.81 5.69 -34.88
N ILE A 177 10.03 6.20 -34.82
CA ILE A 177 11.17 5.49 -34.25
C ILE A 177 10.96 5.27 -32.74
N ILE A 178 10.54 6.28 -31.98
CA ILE A 178 10.27 6.18 -30.54
C ILE A 178 9.24 5.07 -30.29
N LEU A 179 8.14 5.06 -31.02
CA LEU A 179 7.10 4.05 -30.88
C LEU A 179 7.58 2.64 -31.28
N ALA A 180 8.38 2.54 -32.33
CA ALA A 180 8.94 1.27 -32.79
C ALA A 180 9.91 0.61 -31.78
N VAL A 181 10.66 1.41 -31.02
CA VAL A 181 11.61 0.89 -30.00
C VAL A 181 11.01 0.77 -28.62
N ARG A 182 9.79 1.26 -28.41
CA ARG A 182 9.12 1.31 -27.08
C ARG A 182 9.14 -0.04 -26.37
N ASP A 183 8.67 -1.08 -27.00
CA ASP A 183 8.56 -2.41 -26.39
C ASP A 183 9.93 -3.02 -26.08
N THR A 184 10.92 -2.75 -26.93
CA THR A 184 12.31 -3.14 -26.69
C THR A 184 12.86 -2.45 -25.47
N VAL A 185 12.68 -1.14 -25.33
CA VAL A 185 13.13 -0.36 -24.16
C VAL A 185 12.43 -0.81 -22.89
N VAL A 186 11.12 -1.06 -22.92
CA VAL A 186 10.34 -1.63 -21.80
C VAL A 186 10.89 -3.00 -21.38
N SER A 187 11.20 -3.86 -22.35
CA SER A 187 11.78 -5.18 -22.08
C SER A 187 13.16 -5.08 -21.44
N VAL A 188 14.03 -4.18 -21.96
CA VAL A 188 15.34 -3.91 -21.39
C VAL A 188 15.22 -3.34 -19.98
N ALA A 189 14.29 -2.40 -19.74
CA ALA A 189 14.04 -1.84 -18.41
C ALA A 189 13.68 -2.92 -17.39
N ARG A 190 12.78 -3.84 -17.76
CA ARG A 190 12.42 -5.00 -16.91
C ARG A 190 13.62 -5.92 -16.64
N ALA A 191 14.45 -6.17 -17.65
CA ALA A 191 15.64 -7.00 -17.48
C ALA A 191 16.69 -6.32 -16.57
N VAL A 192 16.90 -5.02 -16.73
CA VAL A 192 17.80 -4.22 -15.87
C VAL A 192 17.28 -4.25 -14.43
N TRP A 193 15.99 -4.04 -14.21
CA TRP A 193 15.41 -4.13 -12.87
C TRP A 193 15.67 -5.50 -12.22
N SER A 194 15.44 -6.59 -12.95
CA SER A 194 15.67 -7.98 -12.47
C SER A 194 17.13 -8.32 -12.21
N PHE A 195 18.05 -7.57 -12.84
CA PHE A 195 19.49 -7.77 -12.62
C PHE A 195 19.98 -7.12 -11.32
N PHE A 196 19.42 -5.97 -10.95
CA PHE A 196 19.87 -5.21 -9.78
C PHE A 196 19.07 -5.47 -8.51
N PHE A 197 17.82 -5.96 -8.62
CA PHE A 197 16.88 -6.09 -7.51
C PHE A 197 16.17 -7.44 -7.47
#